data_4ff653b2be24cc99106d69d92d063534
#
_entry.id   4ff653b2be24cc99106d69d92d063534
#
_cell.length_a   1.000
_cell.length_b   1.000
_cell.length_c   1.000
_cell.angle_alpha   90.00
_cell.angle_beta   90.00
_cell.angle_gamma   90.00
#
_symmetry.space_group_name_H-M   'P 1'
#
loop_
_entity.id
_entity.type
_entity.pdbx_description
1 polymer ?
#
loop_
_entity_poly.entity_id
_entity_poly.type
_entity_poly.pdbx_seq_one_letter_code
_entity_poly.pdbx_strand_id
1 'polypeptide(L)'
;MGSLDSLLDTMTNVVGVLIVVLIVTQVNVSSAAKRIRANLPEVTAAMMSELEAKEKIVMERLVQLKEPEMVAPEDVEKARGDLSALITDRKELRNSEARFKKLDLELAIIKQEVEELKQRLVSEGGKLAQLRSKAEEEEESLRNRKPKLVRLPNPRVPEEEAKEIRMIIRGGKLIHFDRERILDSIAAKVTPRKDLLSRDPKYKSRYERNKIVPLLDSLTESHPFFRYEFKLHENGHLQVFCYPRDGKGEDLEDLVKPRSAGNKVMVEASFNRDYLRFFVTRDSFEHYISVRRIAEDKRIPVGWIFADDAARQTLNLGERKIWATPHPDWKPPAQKPGKKPPAKKKPTEDILD
;
A
#
# COMPACT_ATOMS: atom_id res chain seq x y z
N MET A 1 6.41 -8.74 -21.13
CA MET A 1 5.36 -9.75 -20.88
C MET A 1 5.68 -10.70 -19.71
N GLY A 2 6.87 -10.77 -19.19
CA GLY A 2 7.25 -11.72 -18.11
C GLY A 2 6.83 -11.37 -16.67
N SER A 3 6.28 -10.19 -16.39
CA SER A 3 6.04 -9.78 -15.00
C SER A 3 4.68 -10.21 -14.45
N LEU A 4 3.65 -10.31 -15.28
CA LEU A 4 2.30 -10.74 -14.88
C LEU A 4 2.24 -12.25 -14.65
N ASP A 5 2.88 -13.04 -15.52
CA ASP A 5 2.97 -14.50 -15.36
C ASP A 5 3.75 -14.87 -14.10
N SER A 6 4.86 -14.18 -13.82
CA SER A 6 5.65 -14.40 -12.61
C SER A 6 4.88 -14.03 -11.33
N LEU A 7 4.07 -12.98 -11.36
CA LEU A 7 3.26 -12.55 -10.22
C LEU A 7 2.08 -13.51 -10.01
N LEU A 8 1.50 -14.03 -11.10
CA LEU A 8 0.43 -15.01 -11.07
C LEU A 8 0.92 -16.36 -10.53
N ASP A 9 2.12 -16.78 -10.94
CA ASP A 9 2.76 -18.03 -10.50
C ASP A 9 3.13 -17.94 -9.00
N THR A 10 3.66 -16.81 -8.57
CA THR A 10 3.98 -16.55 -7.17
C THR A 10 2.71 -16.57 -6.29
N MET A 11 1.62 -15.92 -6.73
CA MET A 11 0.35 -15.96 -6.02
C MET A 11 -0.27 -17.36 -5.95
N THR A 12 -0.16 -18.14 -7.03
CA THR A 12 -0.67 -19.52 -7.08
C THR A 12 0.11 -20.41 -6.11
N ASN A 13 1.43 -20.25 -6.06
CA ASN A 13 2.28 -20.99 -5.12
C ASN A 13 2.00 -20.62 -3.66
N VAL A 14 1.80 -19.33 -3.36
CA VAL A 14 1.44 -18.88 -2.00
C VAL A 14 0.09 -19.44 -1.57
N VAL A 15 -0.91 -19.42 -2.43
CA VAL A 15 -2.23 -20.01 -2.16
C VAL A 15 -2.13 -21.53 -2.00
N GLY A 16 -1.32 -22.20 -2.85
CA GLY A 16 -1.06 -23.64 -2.73
C GLY A 16 -0.41 -24.02 -1.39
N VAL A 17 0.62 -23.28 -0.98
CA VAL A 17 1.28 -23.48 0.31
C VAL A 17 0.33 -23.22 1.48
N LEU A 18 -0.50 -22.16 1.42
CA LEU A 18 -1.51 -21.89 2.45
C LEU A 18 -2.53 -23.02 2.59
N ILE A 19 -3.01 -23.59 1.49
CA ILE A 19 -3.93 -24.74 1.49
C ILE A 19 -3.27 -25.94 2.14
N VAL A 20 -2.03 -26.24 1.77
CA VAL A 20 -1.29 -27.38 2.36
C VAL A 20 -1.07 -27.19 3.86
N VAL A 21 -0.68 -25.99 4.30
CA VAL A 21 -0.51 -25.66 5.73
C VAL A 21 -1.85 -25.81 6.46
N LEU A 22 -2.95 -25.41 5.87
CA LEU A 22 -4.28 -25.49 6.47
C LEU A 22 -4.75 -26.95 6.60
N ILE A 23 -4.49 -27.79 5.59
CA ILE A 23 -4.78 -29.24 5.62
C ILE A 23 -3.92 -29.92 6.68
N VAL A 24 -2.61 -29.64 6.74
CA VAL A 24 -1.70 -30.23 7.73
C VAL A 24 -2.10 -29.82 9.15
N THR A 25 -2.47 -28.55 9.35
CA THR A 25 -2.93 -28.06 10.65
C THR A 25 -4.24 -28.76 11.06
N GLN A 26 -5.18 -28.92 10.13
CA GLN A 26 -6.45 -29.60 10.37
C GLN A 26 -6.28 -31.08 10.73
N VAL A 27 -5.38 -31.79 10.01
CA VAL A 27 -5.05 -33.21 10.30
C VAL A 27 -4.38 -33.32 11.65
N ASN A 28 -3.45 -32.43 12.00
CA ASN A 28 -2.77 -32.41 13.29
C ASN A 28 -3.73 -32.12 14.44
N VAL A 29 -4.61 -31.14 14.32
CA VAL A 29 -5.64 -30.81 15.32
C VAL A 29 -6.62 -31.98 15.50
N SER A 30 -7.08 -32.59 14.41
CA SER A 30 -7.97 -33.74 14.47
C SER A 30 -7.30 -34.95 15.11
N SER A 31 -6.03 -35.20 14.80
CA SER A 31 -5.22 -36.30 15.38
C SER A 31 -4.91 -36.05 16.85
N ALA A 32 -4.60 -34.83 17.24
CA ALA A 32 -4.41 -34.44 18.64
C ALA A 32 -5.70 -34.58 19.44
N ALA A 33 -6.83 -34.14 18.92
CA ALA A 33 -8.13 -34.29 19.54
C ALA A 33 -8.53 -35.80 19.75
N LYS A 34 -8.23 -36.64 18.74
CA LYS A 34 -8.43 -38.10 18.88
C LYS A 34 -7.51 -38.74 19.93
N ARG A 35 -6.23 -38.32 19.97
CA ARG A 35 -5.27 -38.83 20.99
C ARG A 35 -5.65 -38.38 22.39
N ILE A 36 -6.09 -37.15 22.55
CA ILE A 36 -6.58 -36.61 23.82
C ILE A 36 -7.82 -37.40 24.28
N ARG A 37 -8.79 -37.69 23.39
CA ARG A 37 -9.96 -38.54 23.72
C ARG A 37 -9.61 -39.97 24.06
N ALA A 38 -8.62 -40.54 23.37
CA ALA A 38 -8.23 -41.94 23.61
C ALA A 38 -7.38 -42.14 24.89
N ASN A 39 -6.64 -41.09 25.31
CA ASN A 39 -5.75 -41.15 26.48
C ASN A 39 -6.37 -40.59 27.79
N LEU A 40 -7.57 -39.99 27.68
CA LEU A 40 -8.29 -39.55 28.89
C LEU A 40 -9.22 -40.64 29.35
N PRO A 41 -9.11 -41.06 30.62
CA PRO A 41 -10.13 -41.93 31.19
C PRO A 41 -11.47 -41.20 31.04
N GLU A 42 -12.44 -41.86 30.39
CA GLU A 42 -13.81 -41.35 30.36
C GLU A 42 -14.24 -41.22 31.83
N VAL A 43 -14.27 -39.98 32.31
CA VAL A 43 -14.88 -39.63 33.58
C VAL A 43 -16.38 -39.76 33.36
N THR A 44 -16.83 -41.00 33.38
CA THR A 44 -18.24 -41.33 33.20
C THR A 44 -19.00 -40.95 34.48
N ALA A 45 -20.26 -40.62 34.31
CA ALA A 45 -21.16 -40.42 35.45
C ALA A 45 -21.10 -41.59 36.44
N ALA A 46 -20.73 -42.79 35.96
CA ALA A 46 -20.48 -43.98 36.77
C ALA A 46 -19.32 -43.81 37.78
N MET A 47 -18.18 -43.17 37.37
CA MET A 47 -17.06 -42.91 38.28
C MET A 47 -17.41 -41.89 39.37
N MET A 48 -18.21 -40.87 39.04
CA MET A 48 -18.71 -39.91 40.05
C MET A 48 -19.66 -40.57 41.03
N SER A 49 -20.58 -41.44 40.56
CA SER A 49 -21.50 -42.17 41.43
C SER A 49 -20.75 -43.20 42.31
N GLU A 50 -19.70 -43.82 41.78
CA GLU A 50 -18.87 -44.76 42.56
C GLU A 50 -18.09 -44.05 43.68
N LEU A 51 -17.54 -42.86 43.40
CA LEU A 51 -16.89 -42.02 44.41
C LEU A 51 -17.86 -41.49 45.46
N GLU A 52 -19.07 -41.06 45.06
CA GLU A 52 -20.12 -40.67 46.01
C GLU A 52 -20.58 -41.83 46.87
N ALA A 53 -20.69 -43.01 46.31
CA ALA A 53 -21.00 -44.24 47.07
C ALA A 53 -19.88 -44.60 48.08
N LYS A 54 -18.60 -44.50 47.65
CA LYS A 54 -17.46 -44.73 48.57
C LYS A 54 -17.39 -43.67 49.66
N GLU A 55 -17.61 -42.40 49.36
CA GLU A 55 -17.69 -41.31 50.33
C GLU A 55 -18.78 -41.58 51.38
N LYS A 56 -19.95 -42.03 50.93
CA LYS A 56 -21.08 -42.38 51.82
C LYS A 56 -20.75 -43.55 52.75
N ILE A 57 -20.13 -44.60 52.20
CA ILE A 57 -19.69 -45.79 53.01
C ILE A 57 -18.66 -45.36 54.06
N VAL A 58 -17.69 -44.52 53.72
CA VAL A 58 -16.66 -44.03 54.65
C VAL A 58 -17.29 -43.08 55.69
N MET A 59 -18.25 -42.27 55.34
CA MET A 59 -19.01 -41.42 56.25
C MET A 59 -19.84 -42.27 57.23
N GLU A 60 -20.56 -43.30 56.74
CA GLU A 60 -21.31 -44.24 57.58
C GLU A 60 -20.39 -45.01 58.55
N ARG A 61 -19.22 -45.40 58.08
CA ARG A 61 -18.20 -46.04 58.89
C ARG A 61 -17.62 -45.14 59.97
N LEU A 62 -17.41 -43.85 59.65
CA LEU A 62 -17.01 -42.80 60.61
C LEU A 62 -18.08 -42.53 61.67
N VAL A 63 -19.33 -42.63 61.32
CA VAL A 63 -20.44 -42.47 62.24
C VAL A 63 -20.52 -43.70 63.20
N GLN A 64 -20.36 -44.90 62.68
CA GLN A 64 -20.28 -46.10 63.47
C GLN A 64 -19.07 -46.12 64.41
N LEU A 65 -17.91 -45.55 64.01
CA LEU A 65 -16.71 -45.37 64.80
C LEU A 65 -16.84 -44.30 65.91
N LYS A 66 -17.92 -43.54 65.93
CA LYS A 66 -18.22 -42.57 67.01
C LYS A 66 -19.02 -43.14 68.17
N GLU A 67 -19.52 -44.35 68.07
CA GLU A 67 -20.08 -45.06 69.26
C GLU A 67 -18.97 -45.48 70.18
N PRO A 68 -19.04 -45.23 71.53
CA PRO A 68 -17.87 -45.08 72.38
C PRO A 68 -17.39 -46.39 73.02
N GLU A 69 -17.36 -47.53 72.34
CA GLU A 69 -16.98 -48.73 73.14
C GLU A 69 -15.88 -49.61 72.63
N MET A 70 -15.11 -49.43 71.66
CA MET A 70 -13.91 -50.23 71.36
C MET A 70 -13.26 -49.95 69.99
N VAL A 71 -12.96 -48.71 69.70
CA VAL A 71 -12.23 -48.43 68.45
C VAL A 71 -10.84 -47.94 68.81
N ALA A 72 -9.79 -48.60 68.28
CA ALA A 72 -8.43 -48.11 68.42
C ALA A 72 -8.27 -46.74 67.78
N PRO A 73 -7.60 -45.76 68.40
CA PRO A 73 -7.42 -44.44 67.88
C PRO A 73 -6.76 -44.41 66.50
N GLU A 74 -6.00 -45.42 66.14
CA GLU A 74 -5.38 -45.63 64.83
C GLU A 74 -6.41 -45.82 63.69
N ASP A 75 -7.52 -46.55 63.95
CA ASP A 75 -8.54 -46.80 62.95
C ASP A 75 -9.36 -45.52 62.62
N VAL A 76 -9.52 -44.63 63.58
CA VAL A 76 -10.19 -43.32 63.38
C VAL A 76 -9.31 -42.41 62.61
N GLU A 77 -7.99 -42.38 62.85
CA GLU A 77 -7.05 -41.58 62.14
C GLU A 77 -6.89 -41.99 60.65
N LYS A 78 -6.86 -43.29 60.42
CA LYS A 78 -6.84 -43.91 59.09
C LYS A 78 -8.10 -43.56 58.29
N ALA A 79 -9.29 -43.69 58.90
CA ALA A 79 -10.56 -43.36 58.28
C ALA A 79 -10.66 -41.84 57.94
N ARG A 80 -10.05 -40.96 58.77
CA ARG A 80 -9.93 -39.50 58.47
C ARG A 80 -8.98 -39.21 57.34
N GLY A 81 -7.86 -39.94 57.26
CA GLY A 81 -6.92 -39.86 56.15
C GLY A 81 -7.58 -40.25 54.82
N ASP A 82 -8.28 -41.41 54.81
CA ASP A 82 -9.01 -41.86 53.61
C ASP A 82 -10.10 -40.89 53.15
N LEU A 83 -10.82 -40.28 54.10
CA LEU A 83 -11.83 -39.28 53.80
C LEU A 83 -11.22 -38.01 53.21
N SER A 84 -10.08 -37.53 53.74
CA SER A 84 -9.39 -36.35 53.23
C SER A 84 -8.84 -36.60 51.82
N ALA A 85 -8.33 -37.79 51.52
CA ALA A 85 -7.90 -38.18 50.18
C ALA A 85 -9.07 -38.18 49.19
N LEU A 86 -10.20 -38.82 49.56
CA LEU A 86 -11.41 -38.83 48.73
C LEU A 86 -11.99 -37.43 48.45
N ILE A 87 -11.94 -36.54 49.42
CA ILE A 87 -12.37 -35.12 49.22
C ILE A 87 -11.44 -34.43 48.23
N THR A 88 -10.14 -34.68 48.29
CA THR A 88 -9.15 -34.12 47.38
C THR A 88 -9.37 -34.64 45.96
N ASP A 89 -9.50 -35.94 45.79
CA ASP A 89 -9.75 -36.57 44.49
C ASP A 89 -11.06 -36.10 43.87
N ARG A 90 -12.12 -35.94 44.68
CA ARG A 90 -13.38 -35.36 44.22
C ARG A 90 -13.23 -33.92 43.72
N LYS A 91 -12.41 -33.12 44.42
CA LYS A 91 -12.13 -31.72 44.01
C LYS A 91 -11.34 -31.65 42.68
N GLU A 92 -10.37 -32.55 42.53
CA GLU A 92 -9.59 -32.66 41.30
C GLU A 92 -10.45 -33.11 40.11
N LEU A 93 -11.33 -34.08 40.32
CA LEU A 93 -12.30 -34.54 39.33
C LEU A 93 -13.26 -33.44 38.90
N ARG A 94 -13.81 -32.66 39.82
CA ARG A 94 -14.64 -31.50 39.48
C ARG A 94 -13.89 -30.42 38.68
N ASN A 95 -12.64 -30.17 39.07
CA ASN A 95 -11.79 -29.22 38.34
C ASN A 95 -11.48 -29.72 36.91
N SER A 96 -11.26 -31.03 36.76
CA SER A 96 -11.06 -31.66 35.47
C SER A 96 -12.31 -31.54 34.59
N GLU A 97 -13.47 -31.86 35.14
CA GLU A 97 -14.76 -31.72 34.42
C GLU A 97 -15.03 -30.31 33.96
N ALA A 98 -14.73 -29.29 34.80
CA ALA A 98 -14.85 -27.89 34.42
C ALA A 98 -13.89 -27.52 33.30
N ARG A 99 -12.65 -28.03 33.31
CA ARG A 99 -11.68 -27.86 32.23
C ARG A 99 -12.14 -28.50 30.92
N PHE A 100 -12.72 -29.70 30.99
CA PHE A 100 -13.27 -30.38 29.81
C PHE A 100 -14.41 -29.61 29.19
N LYS A 101 -15.36 -29.12 29.96
CA LYS A 101 -16.44 -28.30 29.46
C LYS A 101 -15.92 -27.03 28.76
N LYS A 102 -14.86 -26.41 29.30
CA LYS A 102 -14.22 -25.27 28.69
C LYS A 102 -13.54 -25.61 27.36
N LEU A 103 -12.79 -26.73 27.33
CA LEU A 103 -12.13 -27.22 26.12
C LEU A 103 -13.13 -27.61 25.02
N ASP A 104 -14.25 -28.20 25.37
CA ASP A 104 -15.31 -28.54 24.41
C ASP A 104 -15.93 -27.30 23.80
N LEU A 105 -16.13 -26.23 24.57
CA LEU A 105 -16.58 -24.92 24.05
C LEU A 105 -15.55 -24.31 23.11
N GLU A 106 -14.27 -24.27 23.48
CA GLU A 106 -13.20 -23.78 22.64
C GLU A 106 -13.10 -24.57 21.32
N LEU A 107 -13.26 -25.89 21.41
CA LEU A 107 -13.24 -26.77 20.23
C LEU A 107 -14.44 -26.54 19.32
N ALA A 108 -15.60 -26.21 19.86
CA ALA A 108 -16.78 -25.85 19.07
C ALA A 108 -16.54 -24.51 18.32
N ILE A 109 -15.97 -23.51 18.98
CA ILE A 109 -15.63 -22.21 18.37
C ILE A 109 -14.62 -22.39 17.25
N ILE A 110 -13.53 -23.13 17.49
CA ILE A 110 -12.50 -23.38 16.47
C ILE A 110 -13.10 -24.12 15.26
N LYS A 111 -13.99 -25.09 15.48
CA LYS A 111 -14.67 -25.76 14.37
C LYS A 111 -15.49 -24.80 13.52
N GLN A 112 -16.19 -23.88 14.14
CA GLN A 112 -16.97 -22.86 13.43
C GLN A 112 -16.05 -21.93 12.62
N GLU A 113 -14.96 -21.44 13.21
CA GLU A 113 -13.99 -20.59 12.52
C GLU A 113 -13.36 -21.29 11.31
N VAL A 114 -13.02 -22.58 11.45
CA VAL A 114 -12.50 -23.39 10.34
C VAL A 114 -13.51 -23.51 9.21
N GLU A 115 -14.78 -23.66 9.51
CA GLU A 115 -15.82 -23.75 8.49
C GLU A 115 -16.05 -22.40 7.77
N GLU A 116 -16.04 -21.30 8.52
CA GLU A 116 -16.11 -19.97 7.95
C GLU A 116 -14.91 -19.66 7.04
N LEU A 117 -13.70 -20.03 7.47
CA LEU A 117 -12.50 -19.86 6.65
C LEU A 117 -12.54 -20.69 5.37
N LYS A 118 -13.07 -21.92 5.41
CA LYS A 118 -13.28 -22.72 4.19
C LYS A 118 -14.26 -22.05 3.22
N GLN A 119 -15.36 -21.54 3.71
CA GLN A 119 -16.32 -20.83 2.88
C GLN A 119 -15.73 -19.60 2.21
N ARG A 120 -14.94 -18.82 2.98
CA ARG A 120 -14.21 -17.67 2.42
C ARG A 120 -13.21 -18.10 1.34
N LEU A 121 -12.49 -19.19 1.57
CA LEU A 121 -11.50 -19.72 0.63
C LEU A 121 -12.14 -20.14 -0.69
N VAL A 122 -13.30 -20.80 -0.65
CA VAL A 122 -14.09 -21.17 -1.85
C VAL A 122 -14.57 -19.92 -2.57
N SER A 123 -15.07 -18.91 -1.84
CA SER A 123 -15.54 -17.65 -2.40
C SER A 123 -14.41 -16.87 -3.11
N GLU A 124 -13.26 -16.73 -2.45
CA GLU A 124 -12.11 -16.05 -3.04
C GLU A 124 -11.51 -16.81 -4.22
N GLY A 125 -11.48 -18.15 -4.15
CA GLY A 125 -11.09 -19.00 -5.28
C GLY A 125 -11.98 -18.78 -6.50
N GLY A 126 -13.29 -18.65 -6.30
CA GLY A 126 -14.24 -18.33 -7.36
C GLY A 126 -13.99 -16.95 -8.00
N LYS A 127 -13.73 -15.92 -7.18
CA LYS A 127 -13.37 -14.58 -7.68
C LYS A 127 -12.09 -14.59 -8.50
N LEU A 128 -11.10 -15.36 -8.03
CA LEU A 128 -9.81 -15.49 -8.70
C LEU A 128 -9.95 -16.15 -10.07
N ALA A 129 -10.79 -17.20 -10.16
CA ALA A 129 -11.09 -17.86 -11.43
C ALA A 129 -11.78 -16.90 -12.40
N GLN A 130 -12.74 -16.09 -11.93
CA GLN A 130 -13.41 -15.09 -12.77
C GLN A 130 -12.44 -13.99 -13.26
N LEU A 131 -11.53 -13.52 -12.40
CA LEU A 131 -10.54 -12.53 -12.79
C LEU A 131 -9.56 -13.08 -13.84
N ARG A 132 -9.17 -14.36 -13.73
CA ARG A 132 -8.35 -15.04 -14.74
C ARG A 132 -9.04 -15.12 -16.08
N SER A 133 -10.28 -15.57 -16.10
CA SER A 133 -11.07 -15.64 -17.34
C SER A 133 -11.19 -14.27 -18.03
N LYS A 134 -11.46 -13.21 -17.26
CA LYS A 134 -11.48 -11.85 -17.81
C LYS A 134 -10.14 -11.38 -18.34
N ALA A 135 -9.03 -11.69 -17.64
CA ALA A 135 -7.68 -11.33 -18.10
C ALA A 135 -7.34 -12.08 -19.40
N GLU A 136 -7.69 -13.35 -19.52
CA GLU A 136 -7.51 -14.13 -20.74
C GLU A 136 -8.34 -13.57 -21.91
N GLU A 137 -9.61 -13.20 -21.66
CA GLU A 137 -10.48 -12.58 -22.67
C GLU A 137 -9.90 -11.23 -23.14
N GLU A 138 -9.40 -10.40 -22.21
CA GLU A 138 -8.75 -9.13 -22.54
C GLU A 138 -7.46 -9.35 -23.34
N GLU A 139 -6.64 -10.31 -22.93
CA GLU A 139 -5.40 -10.65 -23.65
C GLU A 139 -5.70 -11.15 -25.06
N GLU A 140 -6.69 -12.02 -25.25
CA GLU A 140 -7.13 -12.47 -26.55
C GLU A 140 -7.67 -11.32 -27.39
N SER A 141 -8.45 -10.42 -26.80
CA SER A 141 -8.93 -9.21 -27.48
C SER A 141 -7.79 -8.31 -27.95
N LEU A 142 -6.72 -8.20 -27.14
CA LEU A 142 -5.51 -7.43 -27.47
C LEU A 142 -4.72 -8.09 -28.60
N ARG A 143 -4.58 -9.42 -28.58
CA ARG A 143 -3.92 -10.19 -29.67
C ARG A 143 -4.67 -10.07 -31.01
N ASN A 144 -5.99 -10.02 -30.97
CA ASN A 144 -6.84 -9.91 -32.15
C ASN A 144 -6.97 -8.47 -32.68
N ARG A 145 -6.54 -7.46 -31.92
CA ARG A 145 -6.46 -6.08 -32.43
C ARG A 145 -5.38 -6.00 -33.48
N LYS A 146 -5.76 -5.73 -34.71
CA LYS A 146 -4.81 -5.47 -35.80
C LYS A 146 -3.87 -4.34 -35.34
N PRO A 147 -2.55 -4.52 -35.41
CA PRO A 147 -1.62 -3.46 -35.04
C PRO A 147 -1.91 -2.24 -35.91
N LYS A 148 -2.29 -1.13 -35.29
CA LYS A 148 -2.36 0.14 -35.99
C LYS A 148 -0.95 0.50 -36.41
N LEU A 149 -0.67 0.43 -37.70
CA LEU A 149 0.57 0.95 -38.28
C LEU A 149 0.58 2.47 -38.05
N VAL A 150 1.21 2.89 -36.96
CA VAL A 150 1.52 4.28 -36.74
C VAL A 150 2.78 4.58 -37.55
N ARG A 151 2.66 5.32 -38.62
CA ARG A 151 3.86 5.89 -39.29
C ARG A 151 4.53 6.81 -38.30
N LEU A 152 5.67 6.35 -37.78
CA LEU A 152 6.54 7.21 -37.02
C LEU A 152 7.18 8.18 -38.02
N PRO A 153 6.96 9.48 -37.90
CA PRO A 153 7.66 10.43 -38.75
C PRO A 153 9.16 10.38 -38.43
N ASN A 154 9.99 10.77 -39.41
CA ASN A 154 11.42 10.88 -39.17
C ASN A 154 11.66 11.75 -37.95
N PRO A 155 12.46 11.30 -36.98
CA PRO A 155 12.78 12.07 -35.80
C PRO A 155 13.43 13.38 -36.24
N ARG A 156 12.89 14.50 -35.80
CA ARG A 156 13.48 15.83 -36.03
C ARG A 156 14.29 16.17 -34.79
N VAL A 157 15.56 16.40 -34.97
CA VAL A 157 16.43 16.89 -33.89
C VAL A 157 16.05 18.34 -33.64
N PRO A 158 15.67 18.74 -32.40
CA PRO A 158 15.41 20.16 -32.11
C PRO A 158 16.69 20.97 -32.26
N GLU A 159 16.54 22.24 -32.56
CA GLU A 159 17.66 23.18 -32.60
C GLU A 159 18.32 23.27 -31.21
N GLU A 160 19.63 23.57 -31.13
CA GLU A 160 20.37 23.60 -29.83
C GLU A 160 19.77 24.59 -28.82
N GLU A 161 19.09 25.63 -29.29
CA GLU A 161 18.47 26.66 -28.45
C GLU A 161 16.97 26.45 -28.22
N ALA A 162 16.38 25.43 -28.81
CA ALA A 162 14.93 25.15 -28.71
C ALA A 162 14.51 24.84 -27.28
N LYS A 163 13.44 25.49 -26.82
CA LYS A 163 12.88 25.26 -25.50
C LYS A 163 11.93 24.10 -25.53
N GLU A 164 11.97 23.31 -24.42
CA GLU A 164 11.02 22.25 -24.17
C GLU A 164 9.69 22.81 -23.66
N ILE A 165 8.62 22.59 -24.40
CA ILE A 165 7.25 22.89 -23.96
C ILE A 165 6.58 21.59 -23.56
N ARG A 166 6.19 21.48 -22.31
CA ARG A 166 5.60 20.24 -21.74
C ARG A 166 4.09 20.27 -21.86
N MET A 167 3.57 19.18 -22.41
CA MET A 167 2.14 18.95 -22.54
C MET A 167 1.79 17.62 -21.87
N ILE A 168 0.70 17.58 -21.13
CA ILE A 168 0.20 16.36 -20.48
C ILE A 168 -1.09 15.96 -21.16
N ILE A 169 -1.20 14.69 -21.58
CA ILE A 169 -2.43 14.11 -22.10
C ILE A 169 -2.92 13.06 -21.13
N ARG A 170 -4.08 13.31 -20.51
CA ARG A 170 -4.68 12.45 -19.50
C ARG A 170 -6.20 12.48 -19.61
N GLY A 171 -6.84 11.30 -19.66
CA GLY A 171 -8.30 11.18 -19.76
C GLY A 171 -8.89 11.92 -20.95
N GLY A 172 -8.20 11.92 -22.10
CA GLY A 172 -8.63 12.64 -23.32
C GLY A 172 -8.51 14.15 -23.27
N LYS A 173 -7.89 14.72 -22.23
CA LYS A 173 -7.68 16.16 -22.06
C LYS A 173 -6.21 16.52 -22.24
N LEU A 174 -5.96 17.69 -22.84
CA LEU A 174 -4.64 18.29 -22.98
C LEU A 174 -4.45 19.37 -21.92
N ILE A 175 -3.31 19.33 -21.22
CA ILE A 175 -2.92 20.34 -20.22
C ILE A 175 -1.52 20.85 -20.58
N HIS A 176 -1.38 22.14 -20.75
CA HIS A 176 -0.07 22.78 -20.86
C HIS A 176 0.57 22.88 -19.46
N PHE A 177 1.77 22.31 -19.31
CA PHE A 177 2.55 22.39 -18.07
C PHE A 177 3.57 23.53 -18.17
N ASP A 178 3.14 24.72 -17.86
CA ASP A 178 4.00 25.91 -17.81
C ASP A 178 4.78 25.93 -16.49
N ARG A 179 5.97 25.35 -16.53
CA ARG A 179 6.88 25.21 -15.39
C ARG A 179 7.22 26.56 -14.75
N GLU A 180 7.57 27.54 -15.58
CA GLU A 180 8.01 28.84 -15.12
C GLU A 180 6.86 29.60 -14.45
N ARG A 181 5.70 29.59 -15.06
CA ARG A 181 4.50 30.25 -14.52
C ARG A 181 4.06 29.63 -13.19
N ILE A 182 4.17 28.30 -13.05
CA ILE A 182 3.86 27.61 -11.79
C ILE A 182 4.85 28.05 -10.71
N LEU A 183 6.16 28.01 -10.99
CA LEU A 183 7.20 28.43 -10.04
C LEU A 183 7.02 29.90 -9.63
N ASP A 184 6.73 30.78 -10.60
CA ASP A 184 6.50 32.20 -10.34
C ASP A 184 5.25 32.43 -9.50
N SER A 185 4.17 31.70 -9.77
CA SER A 185 2.94 31.81 -8.99
C SER A 185 3.13 31.42 -7.52
N ILE A 186 3.90 30.39 -7.27
CA ILE A 186 4.26 29.97 -5.90
C ILE A 186 5.21 31.00 -5.27
N ALA A 187 6.22 31.44 -6.01
CA ALA A 187 7.17 32.42 -5.52
C ALA A 187 6.50 33.75 -5.17
N ALA A 188 5.54 34.22 -5.98
CA ALA A 188 4.79 35.43 -5.69
C ALA A 188 4.01 35.40 -4.39
N LYS A 189 3.63 34.21 -3.91
CA LYS A 189 2.93 34.01 -2.64
C LYS A 189 3.89 33.82 -1.45
N VAL A 190 5.06 33.24 -1.68
CA VAL A 190 6.05 32.95 -0.64
C VAL A 190 7.01 34.11 -0.40
N THR A 191 7.55 34.72 -1.47
CA THR A 191 8.62 35.73 -1.39
C THR A 191 8.24 36.97 -0.56
N PRO A 192 6.99 37.50 -0.61
CA PRO A 192 6.59 38.64 0.21
C PRO A 192 6.58 38.37 1.70
N ARG A 193 6.50 37.10 2.10
CA ARG A 193 6.36 36.66 3.50
C ARG A 193 7.70 36.65 4.20
N LYS A 194 8.28 37.84 4.40
CA LYS A 194 9.55 38.03 5.13
C LYS A 194 9.47 37.64 6.60
N ASP A 195 8.27 37.61 7.17
CA ASP A 195 7.96 37.12 8.51
C ASP A 195 8.27 35.64 8.72
N LEU A 196 8.35 34.88 7.62
CA LEU A 196 8.68 33.46 7.65
C LEU A 196 10.17 33.17 7.54
N LEU A 197 11.00 34.18 7.30
CA LEU A 197 12.45 34.01 7.19
C LEU A 197 13.06 33.65 8.55
N SER A 198 14.12 32.88 8.49
CA SER A 198 14.86 32.45 9.68
C SER A 198 15.54 33.64 10.36
N ARG A 199 15.49 33.69 11.69
CA ARG A 199 16.23 34.63 12.52
C ARG A 199 17.66 34.19 12.78
N ASP A 200 17.97 32.91 12.49
CA ASP A 200 19.33 32.39 12.65
C ASP A 200 20.28 33.07 11.63
N PRO A 201 21.37 33.71 12.10
CA PRO A 201 22.39 34.34 11.25
C PRO A 201 22.94 33.42 10.16
N LYS A 202 23.02 32.13 10.43
CA LYS A 202 23.49 31.10 9.49
C LYS A 202 22.52 30.85 8.33
N TYR A 203 21.23 31.12 8.54
CA TYR A 203 20.15 30.79 7.59
C TYR A 203 19.26 31.99 7.25
N LYS A 204 19.75 33.20 7.31
CA LYS A 204 18.99 34.46 7.09
C LYS A 204 18.21 34.53 5.80
N SER A 205 18.66 33.82 4.76
CA SER A 205 17.99 33.77 3.44
C SER A 205 17.06 32.57 3.28
N ARG A 206 16.86 31.77 4.32
CA ARG A 206 16.02 30.59 4.31
C ARG A 206 14.77 30.81 5.16
N TYR A 207 13.70 30.15 4.78
CA TYR A 207 12.43 30.17 5.51
C TYR A 207 12.49 29.21 6.71
N GLU A 208 11.90 29.58 7.82
CA GLU A 208 11.75 28.68 8.96
C GLU A 208 10.86 27.48 8.59
N ARG A 209 11.37 26.27 8.78
CA ARG A 209 10.68 25.01 8.42
C ARG A 209 9.25 24.95 8.93
N ASN A 210 9.04 25.24 10.20
CA ASN A 210 7.73 25.14 10.84
C ASN A 210 6.73 26.23 10.40
N LYS A 211 7.24 27.34 9.86
CA LYS A 211 6.38 28.45 9.40
C LYS A 211 6.04 28.36 7.93
N ILE A 212 6.97 27.84 7.10
CA ILE A 212 6.72 27.75 5.65
C ILE A 212 5.76 26.62 5.30
N VAL A 213 5.79 25.48 6.01
CA VAL A 213 4.94 24.32 5.70
C VAL A 213 3.44 24.67 5.69
N PRO A 214 2.87 25.32 6.72
CA PRO A 214 1.45 25.70 6.69
C PRO A 214 1.07 26.62 5.52
N LEU A 215 1.98 27.52 5.13
CA LEU A 215 1.75 28.35 3.95
C LEU A 215 1.72 27.51 2.68
N LEU A 216 2.69 26.61 2.50
CA LEU A 216 2.74 25.72 1.34
C LEU A 216 1.49 24.83 1.27
N ASP A 217 1.07 24.27 2.39
CA ASP A 217 -0.14 23.44 2.47
C ASP A 217 -1.39 24.22 2.03
N SER A 218 -1.46 25.51 2.36
CA SER A 218 -2.56 26.38 1.90
C SER A 218 -2.56 26.59 0.38
N LEU A 219 -1.45 26.33 -0.31
CA LEU A 219 -1.34 26.44 -1.77
C LEU A 219 -1.68 25.17 -2.53
N THR A 220 -1.93 24.07 -1.85
CA THR A 220 -2.21 22.75 -2.46
C THR A 220 -3.25 22.81 -3.58
N GLU A 221 -4.34 23.55 -3.37
CA GLU A 221 -5.46 23.67 -4.31
C GLU A 221 -5.47 25.01 -5.09
N SER A 222 -4.38 25.75 -5.07
CA SER A 222 -4.36 27.13 -5.61
C SER A 222 -4.30 27.22 -7.13
N HIS A 223 -3.99 26.13 -7.84
CA HIS A 223 -3.87 26.12 -9.31
C HIS A 223 -5.11 25.48 -9.96
N PRO A 224 -5.63 26.04 -11.08
CA PRO A 224 -6.86 25.53 -11.70
C PRO A 224 -6.73 24.13 -12.31
N PHE A 225 -5.54 23.78 -12.81
CA PHE A 225 -5.28 22.51 -13.52
C PHE A 225 -4.47 21.51 -12.71
N PHE A 226 -3.79 21.94 -11.65
CA PHE A 226 -2.91 21.08 -10.87
C PHE A 226 -3.23 21.16 -9.39
N ARG A 227 -3.16 20.00 -8.71
CA ARG A 227 -3.05 19.90 -7.27
C ARG A 227 -1.57 19.80 -6.93
N TYR A 228 -1.14 20.58 -5.95
CA TYR A 228 0.23 20.57 -5.49
C TYR A 228 0.40 19.70 -4.26
N GLU A 229 1.55 19.04 -4.18
CA GLU A 229 2.02 18.38 -2.97
C GLU A 229 3.44 18.84 -2.73
N PHE A 230 3.69 19.41 -1.55
CA PHE A 230 4.99 19.95 -1.22
C PHE A 230 5.79 18.96 -0.38
N LYS A 231 7.03 18.72 -0.79
CA LYS A 231 7.96 17.87 -0.05
C LYS A 231 9.13 18.69 0.45
N LEU A 232 9.27 18.73 1.77
CA LEU A 232 10.38 19.37 2.44
C LEU A 232 11.40 18.32 2.87
N HIS A 233 12.57 18.35 2.24
CA HIS A 233 13.68 17.46 2.56
C HIS A 233 14.40 17.89 3.83
N GLU A 234 15.17 16.98 4.42
CA GLU A 234 15.93 17.24 5.65
C GLU A 234 16.96 18.37 5.50
N ASN A 235 17.59 18.47 4.33
CA ASN A 235 18.55 19.53 4.01
C ASN A 235 17.93 20.91 3.75
N GLY A 236 16.61 21.04 3.86
CA GLY A 236 15.87 22.27 3.60
C GLY A 236 15.47 22.48 2.14
N HIS A 237 15.72 21.50 1.27
CA HIS A 237 15.26 21.53 -0.11
C HIS A 237 13.73 21.40 -0.16
N LEU A 238 13.10 22.21 -1.00
CA LEU A 238 11.66 22.20 -1.22
C LEU A 238 11.37 21.77 -2.66
N GLN A 239 10.63 20.70 -2.80
CA GLN A 239 10.09 20.23 -4.05
C GLN A 239 8.58 20.36 -4.06
N VAL A 240 8.02 20.62 -5.23
CA VAL A 240 6.57 20.56 -5.45
C VAL A 240 6.28 19.51 -6.52
N PHE A 241 5.38 18.61 -6.17
CA PHE A 241 4.79 17.64 -7.07
C PHE A 241 3.48 18.21 -7.60
N CYS A 242 3.37 18.31 -8.91
CA CYS A 242 2.19 18.84 -9.59
C CYS A 242 1.41 17.67 -10.18
N TYR A 243 0.22 17.42 -9.68
CA TYR A 243 -0.70 16.38 -10.15
C TYR A 243 -1.79 17.01 -10.98
N PRO A 244 -1.97 16.63 -12.25
CA PRO A 244 -3.11 17.05 -13.04
C PRO A 244 -4.43 16.70 -12.35
N ARG A 245 -5.38 17.65 -12.33
CA ARG A 245 -6.71 17.42 -11.77
C ARG A 245 -7.57 16.64 -12.75
N ASP A 246 -8.36 15.72 -12.26
CA ASP A 246 -9.26 14.91 -13.07
C ASP A 246 -10.28 15.79 -13.82
N GLY A 247 -10.50 15.47 -15.07
CA GLY A 247 -11.45 16.18 -15.94
C GLY A 247 -11.07 17.64 -16.28
N LYS A 248 -9.90 18.13 -15.83
CA LYS A 248 -9.40 19.44 -16.20
C LYS A 248 -8.47 19.36 -17.42
N GLY A 249 -8.41 20.45 -18.16
CA GLY A 249 -7.67 20.53 -19.42
C GLY A 249 -8.59 20.91 -20.57
N GLU A 250 -8.02 20.99 -21.75
CA GLU A 250 -8.71 21.30 -22.99
C GLU A 250 -9.08 20.02 -23.72
N ASP A 251 -10.29 19.97 -24.30
CA ASP A 251 -10.69 18.87 -25.13
C ASP A 251 -9.87 18.88 -26.43
N LEU A 252 -9.48 17.70 -26.88
CA LEU A 252 -8.63 17.59 -28.07
C LEU A 252 -9.31 18.09 -29.34
N GLU A 253 -10.64 18.00 -29.40
CA GLU A 253 -11.45 18.54 -30.49
C GLU A 253 -11.34 20.09 -30.57
N ASP A 254 -11.10 20.71 -29.41
CA ASP A 254 -10.96 22.16 -29.34
C ASP A 254 -9.59 22.66 -29.83
N LEU A 255 -8.57 21.80 -29.90
CA LEU A 255 -7.22 22.17 -30.37
C LEU A 255 -7.18 22.70 -31.80
N VAL A 256 -8.15 22.31 -32.63
CA VAL A 256 -8.27 22.80 -34.00
C VAL A 256 -8.75 24.26 -34.02
N LYS A 257 -9.39 24.71 -32.92
CA LYS A 257 -9.93 26.09 -32.85
C LYS A 257 -8.81 27.09 -32.61
N PRO A 258 -8.71 28.18 -33.41
CA PRO A 258 -7.62 29.15 -33.30
C PRO A 258 -7.49 29.85 -31.95
N ARG A 259 -8.58 29.88 -31.16
CA ARG A 259 -8.64 30.55 -29.85
C ARG A 259 -8.33 29.62 -28.69
N SER A 260 -8.15 28.34 -28.94
CA SER A 260 -7.85 27.38 -27.88
C SER A 260 -6.50 27.67 -27.25
N ALA A 261 -6.36 27.34 -25.96
CA ALA A 261 -5.11 27.55 -25.23
C ALA A 261 -3.99 26.67 -25.81
N GLY A 262 -4.28 25.42 -26.09
CA GLY A 262 -3.32 24.47 -26.65
C GLY A 262 -2.89 24.87 -28.06
N ASN A 263 -3.81 25.34 -28.90
CA ASN A 263 -3.44 25.83 -30.23
C ASN A 263 -2.51 27.06 -30.17
N LYS A 264 -2.79 27.99 -29.25
CA LYS A 264 -1.89 29.18 -29.08
C LYS A 264 -0.48 28.75 -28.69
N VAL A 265 -0.35 27.80 -27.74
CA VAL A 265 0.95 27.26 -27.34
C VAL A 265 1.65 26.57 -28.51
N MET A 266 0.92 25.81 -29.33
CA MET A 266 1.50 25.17 -30.53
C MET A 266 1.92 26.17 -31.58
N VAL A 267 1.14 27.22 -31.80
CA VAL A 267 1.51 28.30 -32.76
C VAL A 267 2.77 29.03 -32.29
N GLU A 268 2.84 29.34 -31.00
CA GLU A 268 4.02 29.97 -30.38
C GLU A 268 5.25 29.07 -30.50
N ALA A 269 5.10 27.76 -30.20
CA ALA A 269 6.15 26.76 -30.34
C ALA A 269 6.67 26.70 -31.81
N SER A 270 5.77 26.70 -32.78
CA SER A 270 6.13 26.69 -34.18
C SER A 270 6.89 27.96 -34.59
N PHE A 271 6.45 29.11 -34.09
CA PHE A 271 7.08 30.40 -34.38
C PHE A 271 8.49 30.52 -33.78
N ASN A 272 8.65 30.06 -32.51
CA ASN A 272 9.91 30.12 -31.79
C ASN A 272 10.87 28.97 -32.15
N ARG A 273 10.42 28.02 -32.98
CA ARG A 273 11.14 26.76 -33.26
C ARG A 273 11.39 25.90 -32.04
N ASP A 274 10.51 26.00 -31.06
CA ASP A 274 10.52 25.16 -29.84
C ASP A 274 9.99 23.76 -30.16
N TYR A 275 10.18 22.82 -29.21
CA TYR A 275 9.67 21.48 -29.39
C TYR A 275 8.66 21.10 -28.27
N LEU A 276 7.73 20.23 -28.64
CA LEU A 276 6.71 19.74 -27.72
C LEU A 276 7.13 18.40 -27.13
N ARG A 277 7.07 18.27 -25.81
CA ARG A 277 7.21 17.00 -25.12
C ARG A 277 5.89 16.62 -24.46
N PHE A 278 5.32 15.51 -24.92
CA PHE A 278 4.07 14.99 -24.38
C PHE A 278 4.32 13.96 -23.30
N PHE A 279 3.66 14.13 -22.16
CA PHE A 279 3.54 13.15 -21.08
C PHE A 279 2.18 12.49 -21.23
N VAL A 280 2.17 11.22 -21.65
CA VAL A 280 0.95 10.53 -22.10
C VAL A 280 0.63 9.41 -21.12
N THR A 281 -0.57 9.43 -20.54
CA THR A 281 -1.05 8.32 -19.71
C THR A 281 -1.52 7.16 -20.61
N ARG A 282 -1.56 5.95 -20.05
CA ARG A 282 -1.87 4.72 -20.80
C ARG A 282 -3.21 4.80 -21.54
N ASP A 283 -4.21 5.37 -20.94
CA ASP A 283 -5.58 5.54 -21.47
C ASP A 283 -5.67 6.60 -22.58
N SER A 284 -4.66 7.44 -22.73
CA SER A 284 -4.69 8.61 -23.61
C SER A 284 -3.77 8.50 -24.83
N PHE A 285 -3.24 7.31 -25.13
CA PHE A 285 -2.31 7.14 -26.24
C PHE A 285 -2.95 7.40 -27.62
N GLU A 286 -4.19 6.99 -27.85
CA GLU A 286 -4.91 7.29 -29.11
C GLU A 286 -5.11 8.79 -29.29
N HIS A 287 -5.38 9.48 -28.20
CA HIS A 287 -5.50 10.93 -28.19
C HIS A 287 -4.16 11.63 -28.55
N TYR A 288 -3.05 11.10 -28.02
CA TYR A 288 -1.71 11.58 -28.37
C TYR A 288 -1.46 11.49 -29.87
N ILE A 289 -1.82 10.38 -30.52
CA ILE A 289 -1.64 10.23 -31.99
C ILE A 289 -2.36 11.35 -32.75
N SER A 290 -3.55 11.73 -32.31
CA SER A 290 -4.34 12.81 -32.91
C SER A 290 -3.68 14.19 -32.73
N VAL A 291 -3.23 14.50 -31.50
CA VAL A 291 -2.53 15.75 -31.18
C VAL A 291 -1.21 15.85 -31.93
N ARG A 292 -0.47 14.74 -32.01
CA ARG A 292 0.78 14.67 -32.76
C ARG A 292 0.59 15.07 -34.21
N ARG A 293 -0.46 14.61 -34.90
CA ARG A 293 -0.75 15.00 -36.29
C ARG A 293 -0.92 16.50 -36.42
N ILE A 294 -1.65 17.14 -35.48
CA ILE A 294 -1.83 18.60 -35.46
C ILE A 294 -0.49 19.32 -35.31
N ALA A 295 0.41 18.81 -34.46
CA ALA A 295 1.73 19.40 -34.29
C ALA A 295 2.63 19.20 -35.53
N GLU A 296 2.55 18.03 -36.17
CA GLU A 296 3.26 17.71 -37.41
C GLU A 296 2.82 18.65 -38.58
N ASP A 297 1.52 18.89 -38.71
CA ASP A 297 0.97 19.83 -39.70
C ASP A 297 1.53 21.26 -39.51
N LYS A 298 1.81 21.61 -38.24
CA LYS A 298 2.46 22.86 -37.85
C LYS A 298 3.99 22.81 -37.91
N ARG A 299 4.58 21.70 -38.31
CA ARG A 299 6.02 21.42 -38.39
C ARG A 299 6.78 21.58 -37.08
N ILE A 300 6.13 21.29 -35.94
CA ILE A 300 6.73 21.34 -34.61
C ILE A 300 7.39 19.99 -34.33
N PRO A 301 8.66 19.96 -33.89
CA PRO A 301 9.28 18.72 -33.39
C PRO A 301 8.53 18.23 -32.17
N VAL A 302 8.28 16.90 -32.10
CA VAL A 302 7.48 16.28 -31.03
C VAL A 302 8.24 15.11 -30.45
N GLY A 303 8.33 15.09 -29.12
CA GLY A 303 8.74 13.92 -28.36
C GLY A 303 7.64 13.50 -27.38
N TRP A 304 7.68 12.28 -26.94
CA TRP A 304 6.73 11.79 -25.95
C TRP A 304 7.36 10.85 -24.92
N ILE A 305 6.77 10.80 -23.76
CA ILE A 305 7.17 9.93 -22.66
C ILE A 305 5.90 9.32 -22.07
N PHE A 306 5.94 8.03 -21.77
CA PHE A 306 4.90 7.43 -20.97
C PHE A 306 4.92 8.00 -19.56
N ALA A 307 3.79 8.56 -19.15
CA ALA A 307 3.56 8.98 -17.79
C ALA A 307 2.82 7.87 -17.03
N ASP A 308 3.06 7.79 -15.72
CA ASP A 308 2.22 7.02 -14.82
C ASP A 308 0.78 7.58 -14.83
N ASP A 309 -0.18 6.84 -14.27
CA ASP A 309 -1.58 7.25 -14.25
C ASP A 309 -1.80 8.59 -13.53
N ALA A 310 -0.88 8.97 -12.66
CA ALA A 310 -0.89 10.26 -11.97
C ALA A 310 -0.34 11.41 -12.85
N ALA A 311 0.42 11.10 -13.90
CA ALA A 311 1.11 12.08 -14.78
C ALA A 311 1.86 13.19 -14.01
N ARG A 312 2.46 12.82 -12.89
CA ARG A 312 3.10 13.70 -11.93
C ARG A 312 4.29 14.43 -12.53
N GLN A 313 4.32 15.74 -12.35
CA GLN A 313 5.48 16.59 -12.69
C GLN A 313 6.15 17.09 -11.41
N THR A 314 7.48 17.14 -11.40
CA THR A 314 8.26 17.58 -10.23
C THR A 314 9.01 18.88 -10.54
N LEU A 315 8.87 19.87 -9.65
CA LEU A 315 9.60 21.13 -9.73
C LEU A 315 10.40 21.38 -8.46
N ASN A 316 11.50 22.13 -8.58
CA ASN A 316 12.35 22.50 -7.46
C ASN A 316 12.19 23.99 -7.14
N LEU A 317 11.69 24.29 -5.94
CA LEU A 317 11.49 25.69 -5.52
C LEU A 317 12.82 26.44 -5.27
N GLY A 318 13.91 25.71 -5.11
CA GLY A 318 15.24 26.28 -5.01
C GLY A 318 15.65 27.13 -6.23
N GLU A 319 15.06 26.89 -7.40
CA GLU A 319 15.26 27.71 -8.61
C GLU A 319 14.75 29.15 -8.44
N ARG A 320 13.79 29.34 -7.58
CA ARG A 320 13.27 30.67 -7.16
C ARG A 320 13.84 31.09 -5.80
N LYS A 321 14.97 30.49 -5.37
CA LYS A 321 15.65 30.77 -4.09
C LYS A 321 14.77 30.53 -2.86
N ILE A 322 13.76 29.66 -2.98
CA ILE A 322 12.90 29.29 -1.87
C ILE A 322 13.47 28.03 -1.22
N TRP A 323 14.08 28.20 -0.06
CA TRP A 323 14.73 27.17 0.74
C TRP A 323 14.24 27.24 2.18
N ALA A 324 14.01 26.12 2.80
CA ALA A 324 13.75 26.08 4.23
C ALA A 324 15.04 25.87 5.04
N THR A 325 14.98 26.11 6.34
CA THR A 325 16.06 25.70 7.26
C THR A 325 16.16 24.19 7.26
N PRO A 326 17.38 23.62 7.34
CA PRO A 326 17.56 22.19 7.49
C PRO A 326 16.87 21.65 8.74
N HIS A 327 16.59 20.34 8.76
CA HIS A 327 16.17 19.68 10.00
C HIS A 327 17.28 19.79 11.06
N PRO A 328 16.97 19.98 12.35
CA PRO A 328 17.98 20.11 13.40
C PRO A 328 19.00 18.97 13.41
N ASP A 329 18.55 17.76 13.15
CA ASP A 329 19.40 16.56 13.15
C ASP A 329 20.16 16.34 11.83
N TRP A 330 19.90 17.15 10.81
CA TRP A 330 20.55 17.01 9.52
C TRP A 330 22.01 17.45 9.58
N LYS A 331 22.89 16.54 9.21
CA LYS A 331 24.33 16.82 9.06
C LYS A 331 24.68 16.77 7.57
N PRO A 332 25.43 17.77 7.06
CA PRO A 332 25.91 17.69 5.68
C PRO A 332 26.74 16.43 5.51
N PRO A 333 26.58 15.75 4.37
CA PRO A 333 27.40 14.58 4.07
C PRO A 333 28.88 14.96 4.13
N ALA A 334 29.71 14.13 4.76
CA ALA A 334 31.14 14.35 4.85
C ALA A 334 31.68 14.57 3.42
N GLN A 335 32.35 15.70 3.22
CA GLN A 335 32.99 15.99 1.93
C GLN A 335 34.07 14.92 1.70
N LYS A 336 33.83 14.05 0.72
CA LYS A 336 34.88 13.13 0.28
C LYS A 336 36.02 13.97 -0.29
N PRO A 337 37.24 13.92 0.25
CA PRO A 337 38.34 14.68 -0.29
C PRO A 337 38.62 14.22 -1.73
N GLY A 338 38.58 15.11 -2.68
CA GLY A 338 39.31 14.98 -3.94
C GLY A 338 38.58 14.43 -5.17
N LYS A 339 37.26 14.33 -5.25
CA LYS A 339 36.63 14.17 -6.57
C LYS A 339 36.38 15.53 -7.21
N LYS A 340 37.18 15.85 -8.24
CA LYS A 340 36.86 16.95 -9.18
C LYS A 340 35.39 16.83 -9.59
N PRO A 341 34.67 17.96 -9.71
CA PRO A 341 33.30 17.92 -10.18
C PRO A 341 33.26 17.14 -11.50
N PRO A 342 32.29 16.23 -11.68
CA PRO A 342 32.16 15.55 -12.95
C PRO A 342 32.01 16.59 -14.05
N ALA A 343 32.82 16.46 -15.11
CA ALA A 343 32.68 17.28 -16.28
C ALA A 343 31.19 17.29 -16.69
N LYS A 344 30.66 18.46 -16.99
CA LYS A 344 29.27 18.61 -17.44
C LYS A 344 29.05 17.55 -18.53
N LYS A 345 28.22 16.54 -18.22
CA LYS A 345 27.78 15.59 -19.24
C LYS A 345 27.10 16.44 -20.31
N LYS A 346 27.58 16.34 -21.53
CA LYS A 346 26.83 16.82 -22.68
C LYS A 346 25.42 16.25 -22.55
N PRO A 347 24.38 17.03 -22.88
CA PRO A 347 23.02 16.49 -22.86
C PRO A 347 23.05 15.20 -23.68
N THR A 348 22.55 14.13 -23.09
CA THR A 348 22.28 12.88 -23.82
C THR A 348 21.42 13.29 -24.99
N GLU A 349 21.83 12.97 -26.19
CA GLU A 349 21.00 13.14 -27.39
C GLU A 349 19.68 12.41 -27.11
N ASP A 350 18.67 13.15 -26.66
CA ASP A 350 17.31 12.63 -26.58
C ASP A 350 16.88 12.43 -28.03
N ILE A 351 16.91 11.16 -28.46
CA ILE A 351 16.37 10.79 -29.75
C ILE A 351 14.87 11.05 -29.66
N LEU A 352 14.44 12.13 -30.27
CA LEU A 352 13.02 12.46 -30.44
C LEU A 352 12.50 11.60 -31.58
N ASP A 353 11.61 10.65 -31.25
CA ASP A 353 10.92 9.82 -32.25
C ASP A 353 9.83 10.60 -33.00
#